data_2021cb9e63f66487b212536e19648722
#
_entry.id   2021cb9e63f66487b212536e19648722
#
_cell.length_a   1.000
_cell.length_b   1.000
_cell.length_c   1.000
_cell.angle_alpha   90.00
_cell.angle_beta   90.00
_cell.angle_gamma   90.00
#
_symmetry.space_group_name_H-M   'P 1'
#
loop_
_entity.id
_entity.type
_entity.pdbx_description
1 polymer ?
#
loop_
_entity_poly.entity_id
_entity_poly.type
_entity_poly.pdbx_seq_one_letter_code
_entity_poly.pdbx_strand_id
1 'polypeptide(L)'
;GILPGISQDQIQSYDYLFNESFNENHLLILGINNKSEVNDQVKYYNSLSVYDHNLNLLNYYNKINLVPFGEFLPMENLLKKVGLKSLTNNYQSYSKGQKREIIELNQNNFSIKFLPLICYEIIYSGKLYENDEFDIIVNISEDGWFGQSIGPEQHFVHSIFRAIESGKYVIRSANNGIAAIVNPLGIVEEKINFNEVGYIDFTKMRKIQPTVFSKYGNKIFGLIILLYIFLIFSFNRIKNE
;
A
#
# COMPACT_ATOMS: atom_id res chain seq x y z
N GLY A 1 9.65 -4.49 -5.36
CA GLY A 1 10.22 -3.88 -4.17
C GLY A 1 10.40 -2.37 -4.34
N ILE A 2 11.12 -1.77 -3.42
CA ILE A 2 11.39 -0.32 -3.42
C ILE A 2 12.84 -0.08 -3.82
N LEU A 3 13.06 0.93 -4.68
CA LEU A 3 14.39 1.42 -5.07
C LEU A 3 14.74 2.65 -4.22
N PRO A 4 15.43 2.49 -3.10
CA PRO A 4 15.73 3.60 -2.20
C PRO A 4 16.72 4.58 -2.86
N GLY A 5 16.45 5.88 -2.72
CA GLY A 5 17.34 6.93 -3.19
C GLY A 5 17.30 7.22 -4.69
N ILE A 6 16.52 6.47 -5.47
CA ILE A 6 16.34 6.71 -6.91
C ILE A 6 15.01 7.44 -7.15
N SER A 7 15.01 8.40 -8.06
CA SER A 7 13.80 9.11 -8.48
C SER A 7 13.39 8.74 -9.91
N GLN A 8 12.12 8.96 -10.24
CA GLN A 8 11.56 8.61 -11.55
C GLN A 8 12.32 9.25 -12.72
N ASP A 9 12.82 10.46 -12.56
CA ASP A 9 13.60 11.18 -13.56
C ASP A 9 15.01 10.61 -13.76
N GLN A 10 15.49 9.79 -12.84
CA GLN A 10 16.82 9.16 -12.87
C GLN A 10 16.80 7.70 -13.32
N ILE A 11 15.65 7.05 -13.35
CA ILE A 11 15.56 5.60 -13.55
C ILE A 11 16.18 5.16 -14.88
N GLN A 12 16.08 5.97 -15.92
CA GLN A 12 16.64 5.69 -17.23
C GLN A 12 18.17 5.52 -17.22
N SER A 13 18.88 6.14 -16.28
CA SER A 13 20.33 5.99 -16.17
C SER A 13 20.76 4.60 -15.63
N TYR A 14 19.80 3.80 -15.20
CA TYR A 14 20.02 2.44 -14.68
C TYR A 14 19.52 1.37 -15.66
N ASP A 15 19.18 1.72 -16.91
CA ASP A 15 18.66 0.80 -17.91
C ASP A 15 19.54 -0.45 -18.11
N TYR A 16 20.86 -0.29 -18.03
CA TYR A 16 21.82 -1.38 -18.14
C TYR A 16 21.62 -2.51 -17.14
N LEU A 17 21.02 -2.22 -15.95
CA LEU A 17 20.72 -3.23 -14.93
C LEU A 17 19.47 -4.06 -15.27
N PHE A 18 18.58 -3.51 -16.08
CA PHE A 18 17.28 -4.12 -16.40
C PHE A 18 17.29 -4.82 -17.76
N ASN A 19 17.97 -4.26 -18.74
CA ASN A 19 17.97 -4.77 -20.13
C ASN A 19 18.49 -6.19 -20.29
N GLU A 20 19.35 -6.67 -19.38
CA GLU A 20 19.84 -8.05 -19.40
C GLU A 20 18.78 -9.06 -18.87
N SER A 21 17.83 -8.62 -18.04
CA SER A 21 16.90 -9.51 -17.35
C SER A 21 15.46 -9.40 -17.84
N PHE A 22 15.08 -8.31 -18.50
CA PHE A 22 13.71 -8.04 -18.88
C PHE A 22 13.61 -7.76 -20.40
N ASN A 23 12.48 -8.12 -20.99
CA ASN A 23 12.19 -7.95 -22.39
C ASN A 23 10.75 -7.42 -22.58
N GLU A 24 10.31 -7.27 -23.81
CA GLU A 24 9.00 -6.72 -24.21
C GLU A 24 7.77 -7.40 -23.58
N ASN A 25 7.94 -8.59 -23.00
CA ASN A 25 6.85 -9.30 -22.31
C ASN A 25 6.78 -8.97 -20.83
N HIS A 26 7.64 -8.09 -20.31
CA HIS A 26 7.69 -7.75 -18.89
C HIS A 26 7.17 -6.34 -18.63
N LEU A 27 6.43 -6.21 -17.53
CA LEU A 27 6.10 -4.95 -16.88
C LEU A 27 6.72 -4.93 -15.49
N LEU A 28 7.30 -3.80 -15.12
CA LEU A 28 8.02 -3.64 -13.86
C LEU A 28 7.20 -2.76 -12.91
N ILE A 29 6.91 -3.26 -11.72
CA ILE A 29 6.25 -2.48 -10.66
C ILE A 29 7.28 -2.18 -9.58
N LEU A 30 7.64 -0.92 -9.42
CA LEU A 30 8.71 -0.46 -8.55
C LEU A 30 8.23 0.62 -7.59
N GLY A 31 8.70 0.58 -6.34
CA GLY A 31 8.62 1.70 -5.42
C GLY A 31 9.77 2.66 -5.70
N ILE A 32 9.47 3.91 -5.95
CA ILE A 32 10.43 4.92 -6.37
C ILE A 32 9.98 6.31 -5.95
N ASN A 33 10.91 7.24 -5.76
CA ASN A 33 10.56 8.62 -5.48
C ASN A 33 10.08 9.33 -6.75
N ASN A 34 8.98 10.07 -6.65
CA ASN A 34 8.51 10.96 -7.70
C ASN A 34 8.74 12.41 -7.28
N LYS A 35 9.16 13.23 -8.23
CA LYS A 35 9.36 14.66 -8.06
C LYS A 35 8.47 15.39 -9.06
N SER A 36 7.66 16.32 -8.59
CA SER A 36 6.88 17.20 -9.46
C SER A 36 7.01 18.65 -9.04
N GLU A 37 6.97 19.53 -10.01
CA GLU A 37 6.97 20.98 -9.79
C GLU A 37 5.53 21.47 -9.91
N VAL A 38 5.02 22.06 -8.82
CA VAL A 38 3.66 22.57 -8.73
C VAL A 38 3.71 23.97 -8.13
N ASN A 39 3.31 24.99 -8.91
CA ASN A 39 3.32 26.41 -8.50
C ASN A 39 4.71 26.88 -7.99
N ASP A 40 5.75 26.64 -8.76
CA ASP A 40 7.16 26.97 -8.45
C ASP A 40 7.69 26.28 -7.16
N GLN A 41 6.98 25.28 -6.66
CA GLN A 41 7.42 24.47 -5.52
C GLN A 41 7.69 23.04 -5.95
N VAL A 42 8.86 22.54 -5.59
CA VAL A 42 9.20 21.13 -5.80
C VAL A 42 8.53 20.28 -4.72
N LYS A 43 7.71 19.33 -5.15
CA LYS A 43 7.06 18.34 -4.29
C LYS A 43 7.65 16.96 -4.52
N TYR A 44 7.91 16.25 -3.43
CA TYR A 44 8.40 14.88 -3.47
C TYR A 44 7.28 13.94 -3.02
N TYR A 45 7.17 12.80 -3.70
CA TYR A 45 6.18 11.77 -3.40
C TYR A 45 6.87 10.42 -3.26
N ASN A 46 6.40 9.64 -2.29
CA ASN A 46 6.67 8.20 -2.24
C ASN A 46 5.69 7.53 -3.22
N SER A 47 6.20 6.84 -4.24
CA SER A 47 5.38 6.38 -5.37
C SER A 47 5.59 4.91 -5.67
N LEU A 48 4.53 4.26 -6.15
CA LEU A 48 4.57 3.00 -6.88
C LEU A 48 4.44 3.32 -8.36
N SER A 49 5.39 2.90 -9.16
CA SER A 49 5.44 3.20 -10.58
C SER A 49 5.49 1.93 -11.42
N VAL A 50 4.85 1.97 -12.57
CA VAL A 50 4.82 0.89 -13.54
C VAL A 50 5.61 1.31 -14.77
N TYR A 51 6.54 0.46 -15.18
CA TYR A 51 7.40 0.68 -16.32
C TYR A 51 7.28 -0.48 -17.32
N ASP A 52 7.56 -0.20 -18.59
CA ASP A 52 7.88 -1.23 -19.56
C ASP A 52 9.34 -1.73 -19.39
N HIS A 53 9.76 -2.67 -20.23
CA HIS A 53 11.10 -3.23 -20.20
C HIS A 53 12.21 -2.21 -20.54
N ASN A 54 11.89 -1.12 -21.22
CA ASN A 54 12.80 -0.02 -21.53
C ASN A 54 12.77 1.08 -20.47
N LEU A 55 12.15 0.83 -19.32
CA LEU A 55 11.95 1.78 -18.23
C LEU A 55 11.16 3.05 -18.62
N ASN A 56 10.33 2.98 -19.67
CA ASN A 56 9.37 4.03 -19.93
C ASN A 56 8.24 3.96 -18.90
N LEU A 57 7.92 5.09 -18.26
CA LEU A 57 6.87 5.19 -17.28
C LEU A 57 5.49 5.02 -17.95
N LEU A 58 4.74 3.99 -17.55
CA LEU A 58 3.40 3.72 -18.06
C LEU A 58 2.31 4.26 -17.13
N ASN A 59 2.49 4.09 -15.81
CA ASN A 59 1.54 4.56 -14.81
C ASN A 59 2.23 4.73 -13.45
N TYR A 60 1.63 5.48 -12.53
CA TYR A 60 2.13 5.60 -11.17
C TYR A 60 1.02 5.94 -10.18
N TYR A 61 1.29 5.65 -8.93
CA TYR A 61 0.47 6.00 -7.78
C TYR A 61 1.32 6.70 -6.73
N ASN A 62 0.93 7.90 -6.33
CA ASN A 62 1.57 8.63 -5.23
C ASN A 62 0.87 8.30 -3.91
N LYS A 63 1.63 7.87 -2.92
CA LYS A 63 1.14 7.49 -1.59
C LYS A 63 0.26 8.57 -0.97
N ILE A 64 -0.92 8.20 -0.50
CA ILE A 64 -1.86 9.12 0.13
C ILE A 64 -1.86 9.07 1.66
N ASN A 65 -1.59 7.90 2.24
CA ASN A 65 -1.52 7.74 3.68
C ASN A 65 -0.05 7.71 4.13
N LEU A 66 0.49 8.90 4.37
CA LEU A 66 1.87 9.07 4.80
C LEU A 66 2.05 8.67 6.27
N VAL A 67 3.25 8.17 6.61
CA VAL A 67 3.64 7.80 7.98
C VAL A 67 3.99 9.08 8.75
N PRO A 68 3.25 9.40 9.83
CA PRO A 68 3.59 10.53 10.68
C PRO A 68 4.99 10.38 11.27
N PHE A 69 5.73 11.48 11.34
CA PHE A 69 7.12 11.57 11.81
C PHE A 69 8.16 10.81 10.95
N GLY A 70 7.75 9.84 10.14
CA GLY A 70 8.62 9.15 9.19
C GLY A 70 8.68 9.81 7.82
N GLU A 71 7.53 10.14 7.26
CA GLU A 71 7.38 10.70 5.91
C GLU A 71 6.96 12.17 5.91
N PHE A 72 6.31 12.63 6.96
CA PHE A 72 5.96 14.04 7.17
C PHE A 72 5.93 14.37 8.65
N LEU A 73 6.08 15.66 8.96
CA LEU A 73 6.01 16.17 10.32
C LEU A 73 4.60 16.73 10.59
N PRO A 74 3.78 16.09 11.44
CA PRO A 74 2.50 16.64 11.83
C PRO A 74 2.68 18.02 12.47
N MET A 75 1.79 18.98 12.14
CA MET A 75 1.88 20.37 12.65
C MET A 75 3.27 21.00 12.47
N GLU A 76 3.90 20.80 11.32
CA GLU A 76 5.28 21.19 11.01
C GLU A 76 5.59 22.63 11.42
N ASN A 77 4.66 23.58 11.15
CA ASN A 77 4.81 24.99 11.49
C ASN A 77 4.93 25.25 12.99
N LEU A 78 4.27 24.43 13.83
CA LEU A 78 4.34 24.54 15.28
C LEU A 78 5.62 23.89 15.82
N LEU A 79 5.94 22.71 15.34
CA LEU A 79 7.09 21.94 15.79
C LEU A 79 8.43 22.59 15.38
N LYS A 80 8.48 23.24 14.23
CA LYS A 80 9.63 24.05 13.82
C LYS A 80 9.90 25.21 14.79
N LYS A 81 8.85 25.82 15.38
CA LYS A 81 9.01 26.92 16.36
C LYS A 81 9.63 26.45 17.69
N VAL A 82 9.45 25.18 18.06
CA VAL A 82 10.07 24.59 19.26
C VAL A 82 11.37 23.85 18.96
N GLY A 83 11.96 24.08 17.78
CA GLY A 83 13.27 23.54 17.39
C GLY A 83 13.29 22.06 17.00
N LEU A 84 12.12 21.41 16.91
CA LEU A 84 12.00 20.05 16.38
C LEU A 84 12.10 20.10 14.86
N LYS A 85 13.25 19.72 14.35
CA LYS A 85 13.44 19.44 12.91
C LYS A 85 12.89 18.05 12.62
N SER A 86 12.44 17.84 11.37
CA SER A 86 12.05 16.51 10.88
C SER A 86 13.11 15.47 11.28
N LEU A 87 12.66 14.34 11.84
CA LEU A 87 13.52 13.18 12.11
C LEU A 87 13.99 12.51 10.81
N THR A 88 13.43 12.90 9.68
CA THR A 88 13.89 12.51 8.36
C THR A 88 15.15 13.29 8.05
N ASN A 89 16.30 12.63 8.22
CA ASN A 89 17.62 13.18 7.89
C ASN A 89 17.60 13.86 6.51
N ASN A 90 17.70 15.20 6.50
CA ASN A 90 17.93 16.06 5.33
C ASN A 90 16.94 15.99 4.15
N TYR A 91 15.85 15.22 4.20
CA TYR A 91 14.86 15.20 3.13
C TYR A 91 13.66 16.09 3.45
N GLN A 92 13.18 16.78 2.43
CA GLN A 92 11.90 17.48 2.54
C GLN A 92 10.79 16.44 2.81
N SER A 93 9.81 16.80 3.64
CA SER A 93 8.64 15.96 3.90
C SER A 93 8.00 15.53 2.58
N TYR A 94 7.58 14.28 2.47
CA TYR A 94 6.81 13.85 1.31
C TYR A 94 5.47 14.57 1.25
N SER A 95 5.04 14.85 0.04
CA SER A 95 3.72 15.38 -0.26
C SER A 95 2.73 14.23 -0.38
N LYS A 96 1.51 14.46 0.10
CA LYS A 96 0.41 13.50 -0.01
C LYS A 96 -0.09 13.42 -1.44
N GLY A 97 -0.28 12.22 -1.96
CA GLY A 97 -1.00 11.96 -3.21
C GLY A 97 -2.45 12.42 -3.15
N GLN A 98 -3.07 12.64 -4.29
CA GLN A 98 -4.44 13.18 -4.35
C GLN A 98 -5.50 12.08 -4.13
N LYS A 99 -5.43 11.00 -4.90
CA LYS A 99 -6.42 9.92 -4.91
C LYS A 99 -5.72 8.57 -5.09
N ARG A 100 -6.29 7.52 -4.49
CA ARG A 100 -5.91 6.14 -4.81
C ARG A 100 -6.73 5.69 -6.01
N GLU A 101 -6.03 5.42 -7.10
CA GLU A 101 -6.64 4.92 -8.32
C GLU A 101 -6.23 3.48 -8.55
N ILE A 102 -7.15 2.69 -9.12
CA ILE A 102 -6.85 1.35 -9.59
C ILE A 102 -5.98 1.48 -10.83
N ILE A 103 -4.86 0.76 -10.85
CA ILE A 103 -3.98 0.71 -12.02
C ILE A 103 -4.40 -0.47 -12.87
N GLU A 104 -4.71 -0.20 -14.13
CA GLU A 104 -4.98 -1.20 -15.15
C GLU A 104 -3.74 -1.40 -16.01
N LEU A 105 -3.31 -2.65 -16.11
CA LEU A 105 -2.19 -3.08 -16.97
C LEU A 105 -2.74 -3.90 -18.10
N ASN A 106 -2.46 -3.47 -19.31
CA ASN A 106 -2.83 -4.14 -20.55
C ASN A 106 -1.57 -4.46 -21.33
N GLN A 107 -1.29 -5.74 -21.57
CA GLN A 107 -0.16 -6.18 -22.38
C GLN A 107 -0.52 -7.45 -23.14
N ASN A 108 -0.40 -7.41 -24.45
CA ASN A 108 -0.79 -8.50 -25.35
C ASN A 108 -2.23 -8.97 -25.07
N ASN A 109 -2.43 -10.23 -24.63
CA ASN A 109 -3.72 -10.81 -24.28
C ASN A 109 -3.99 -10.81 -22.77
N PHE A 110 -3.17 -10.09 -21.99
CA PHE A 110 -3.28 -10.03 -20.54
C PHE A 110 -3.78 -8.66 -20.11
N SER A 111 -4.80 -8.67 -19.26
CA SER A 111 -5.31 -7.47 -18.61
C SER A 111 -5.51 -7.76 -17.12
N ILE A 112 -4.99 -6.90 -16.28
CA ILE A 112 -5.15 -6.99 -14.82
C ILE A 112 -5.34 -5.61 -14.21
N LYS A 113 -6.25 -5.51 -13.27
CA LYS A 113 -6.49 -4.32 -12.45
C LYS A 113 -5.96 -4.55 -11.04
N PHE A 114 -5.12 -3.68 -10.53
CA PHE A 114 -4.64 -3.82 -9.18
C PHE A 114 -4.83 -2.55 -8.34
N LEU A 115 -5.07 -2.78 -7.05
CA LEU A 115 -5.08 -1.75 -6.03
C LEU A 115 -3.66 -1.54 -5.51
N PRO A 116 -3.03 -0.37 -5.74
CA PRO A 116 -1.69 -0.09 -5.24
C PRO A 116 -1.74 0.30 -3.75
N LEU A 117 -0.87 -0.31 -2.95
CA LEU A 117 -0.64 0.05 -1.56
C LEU A 117 0.85 0.17 -1.27
N ILE A 118 1.27 1.29 -0.70
CA ILE A 118 2.66 1.52 -0.34
C ILE A 118 2.83 1.41 1.17
N CYS A 119 3.61 0.40 1.61
CA CYS A 119 4.05 0.21 3.00
C CYS A 119 2.88 0.28 3.99
N TYR A 120 2.88 1.27 4.86
CA TYR A 120 1.90 1.52 5.92
C TYR A 120 0.44 1.56 5.44
N GLU A 121 0.17 1.79 4.16
CA GLU A 121 -1.20 1.81 3.65
C GLU A 121 -1.94 0.48 3.80
N ILE A 122 -1.22 -0.63 3.90
CA ILE A 122 -1.80 -1.97 4.10
C ILE A 122 -2.54 -2.11 5.44
N ILE A 123 -2.25 -1.27 6.44
CA ILE A 123 -2.88 -1.38 7.77
C ILE A 123 -4.32 -0.87 7.80
N TYR A 124 -4.68 0.02 6.87
CA TYR A 124 -6.03 0.59 6.84
C TYR A 124 -7.06 -0.44 6.41
N SER A 125 -8.15 -0.56 7.15
CA SER A 125 -9.25 -1.48 6.89
C SER A 125 -10.56 -0.74 6.63
N GLY A 126 -11.46 -1.34 5.82
CA GLY A 126 -12.79 -0.83 5.56
C GLY A 126 -12.84 0.48 4.74
N LYS A 127 -11.70 0.96 4.22
CA LYS A 127 -11.61 2.24 3.49
C LYS A 127 -10.55 2.23 2.39
N LEU A 128 -10.15 1.07 1.90
CA LEU A 128 -9.06 1.00 0.93
C LEU A 128 -9.48 1.51 -0.45
N TYR A 129 -10.72 1.31 -0.81
CA TYR A 129 -11.27 1.67 -2.11
C TYR A 129 -12.75 2.03 -2.01
N GLU A 130 -13.20 2.84 -2.96
CA GLU A 130 -14.60 3.23 -3.14
C GLU A 130 -15.11 2.58 -4.42
N ASN A 131 -15.91 1.55 -4.38
CA ASN A 131 -16.68 0.95 -5.50
C ASN A 131 -15.89 0.53 -6.77
N ASP A 132 -14.59 0.64 -6.82
CA ASP A 132 -13.81 0.27 -8.00
C ASP A 132 -13.51 -1.24 -8.00
N GLU A 133 -13.72 -1.90 -9.13
CA GLU A 133 -13.39 -3.31 -9.31
C GLU A 133 -11.90 -3.46 -9.61
N PHE A 134 -11.22 -4.30 -8.84
CA PHE A 134 -9.83 -4.70 -9.05
C PHE A 134 -9.67 -6.22 -8.89
N ASP A 135 -8.56 -6.74 -9.36
CA ASP A 135 -8.28 -8.17 -9.40
C ASP A 135 -7.42 -8.62 -8.22
N ILE A 136 -6.42 -7.82 -7.89
CA ILE A 136 -5.43 -8.10 -6.84
C ILE A 136 -5.07 -6.82 -6.11
N ILE A 137 -4.45 -6.99 -4.93
CA ILE A 137 -3.76 -5.91 -4.22
C ILE A 137 -2.26 -6.11 -4.45
N VAL A 138 -1.56 -5.06 -4.88
CA VAL A 138 -0.10 -5.01 -4.93
C VAL A 138 0.39 -4.13 -3.80
N ASN A 139 1.10 -4.72 -2.84
CA ASN A 139 1.70 -4.01 -1.72
C ASN A 139 3.22 -4.04 -1.83
N ILE A 140 3.83 -2.88 -1.99
CA ILE A 140 5.28 -2.70 -1.91
C ILE A 140 5.64 -2.08 -0.57
N SER A 141 6.73 -2.52 0.05
CA SER A 141 7.12 -2.05 1.39
C SER A 141 8.63 -2.01 1.58
N GLU A 142 9.08 -1.10 2.44
CA GLU A 142 10.39 -1.10 3.05
C GLU A 142 10.20 -1.32 4.55
N ASP A 143 10.44 -2.55 5.01
CA ASP A 143 10.24 -2.93 6.41
C ASP A 143 11.50 -2.77 7.26
N GLY A 144 12.62 -2.36 6.66
CA GLY A 144 13.89 -2.09 7.37
C GLY A 144 13.76 -1.04 8.48
N TRP A 145 12.74 -0.18 8.40
CA TRP A 145 12.40 0.79 9.45
C TRP A 145 12.07 0.15 10.81
N PHE A 146 11.60 -1.09 10.82
CA PHE A 146 11.28 -1.81 12.05
C PHE A 146 12.49 -2.43 12.74
N GLY A 147 13.65 -2.47 12.06
CA GLY A 147 14.85 -3.13 12.56
C GLY A 147 14.59 -4.61 12.89
N GLN A 148 15.36 -5.14 13.82
CA GLN A 148 15.18 -6.51 14.31
C GLN A 148 14.14 -6.56 15.44
N SER A 149 12.90 -6.35 15.09
CA SER A 149 11.76 -6.37 16.02
C SER A 149 10.65 -7.26 15.47
N ILE A 150 9.54 -7.39 16.20
CA ILE A 150 8.31 -8.05 15.73
C ILE A 150 7.54 -7.21 14.68
N GLY A 151 8.02 -6.00 14.39
CA GLY A 151 7.36 -5.06 13.47
C GLY A 151 7.09 -5.61 12.08
N PRO A 152 8.06 -6.24 11.39
CA PRO A 152 7.83 -6.85 10.07
C PRO A 152 6.71 -7.89 10.05
N GLU A 153 6.65 -8.77 11.07
CA GLU A 153 5.60 -9.79 11.20
C GLU A 153 4.23 -9.15 11.44
N GLN A 154 4.15 -8.17 12.34
CA GLN A 154 2.92 -7.43 12.60
C GLN A 154 2.44 -6.69 11.36
N HIS A 155 3.35 -6.05 10.64
CA HIS A 155 3.04 -5.36 9.40
C HIS A 155 2.57 -6.34 8.31
N PHE A 156 3.21 -7.49 8.19
CA PHE A 156 2.82 -8.55 7.27
C PHE A 156 1.41 -9.10 7.54
N VAL A 157 1.02 -9.29 8.81
CA VAL A 157 -0.31 -9.81 9.18
C VAL A 157 -1.43 -8.94 8.61
N HIS A 158 -1.23 -7.64 8.43
CA HIS A 158 -2.21 -6.79 7.78
C HIS A 158 -2.47 -7.17 6.33
N SER A 159 -1.48 -7.75 5.63
CA SER A 159 -1.70 -8.29 4.27
C SER A 159 -2.69 -9.44 4.26
N ILE A 160 -2.64 -10.31 5.29
CA ILE A 160 -3.60 -11.41 5.47
C ILE A 160 -5.02 -10.85 5.67
N PHE A 161 -5.17 -9.87 6.55
CA PHE A 161 -6.47 -9.23 6.76
C PHE A 161 -7.01 -8.53 5.51
N ARG A 162 -6.14 -7.88 4.73
CA ARG A 162 -6.59 -7.22 3.48
C ARG A 162 -7.02 -8.23 2.42
N ALA A 163 -6.34 -9.38 2.32
CA ALA A 163 -6.74 -10.44 1.43
C ALA A 163 -8.14 -10.99 1.78
N ILE A 164 -8.39 -11.31 3.05
CA ILE A 164 -9.70 -11.77 3.54
C ILE A 164 -10.77 -10.70 3.32
N GLU A 165 -10.50 -9.47 3.73
CA GLU A 165 -11.45 -8.36 3.65
C GLU A 165 -11.91 -8.10 2.22
N SER A 166 -10.96 -8.00 1.30
CA SER A 166 -11.26 -7.69 -0.11
C SER A 166 -11.72 -8.90 -0.93
N GLY A 167 -11.48 -10.12 -0.46
CA GLY A 167 -11.70 -11.33 -1.24
C GLY A 167 -10.77 -11.44 -2.46
N LYS A 168 -9.59 -10.83 -2.39
CA LYS A 168 -8.60 -10.77 -3.46
C LYS A 168 -7.23 -11.25 -2.97
N TYR A 169 -6.38 -11.66 -3.91
CA TYR A 169 -4.98 -11.92 -3.59
C TYR A 169 -4.27 -10.63 -3.18
N VAL A 170 -3.35 -10.75 -2.22
CA VAL A 170 -2.35 -9.73 -1.93
C VAL A 170 -1.00 -10.25 -2.38
N ILE A 171 -0.39 -9.53 -3.32
CA ILE A 171 0.99 -9.73 -3.75
C ILE A 171 1.82 -8.68 -3.02
N ARG A 172 2.62 -9.16 -2.05
CA ARG A 172 3.46 -8.29 -1.24
C ARG A 172 4.93 -8.48 -1.59
N SER A 173 5.59 -7.39 -1.96
CA SER A 173 7.05 -7.32 -2.09
C SER A 173 7.60 -6.36 -1.04
N ALA A 174 8.44 -6.87 -0.15
CA ALA A 174 8.98 -6.08 0.97
C ALA A 174 10.51 -6.21 1.01
N ASN A 175 11.20 -5.06 0.97
CA ASN A 175 12.62 -5.01 1.29
C ASN A 175 12.78 -5.16 2.80
N ASN A 176 13.76 -5.96 3.22
CA ASN A 176 14.02 -6.19 4.66
C ASN A 176 12.74 -6.53 5.44
N GLY A 177 11.87 -7.33 4.84
CA GLY A 177 10.58 -7.72 5.42
C GLY A 177 10.10 -9.04 4.86
N ILE A 178 8.84 -9.38 5.09
CA ILE A 178 8.24 -10.60 4.56
C ILE A 178 7.58 -10.30 3.23
N ALA A 179 8.11 -10.86 2.14
CA ALA A 179 7.43 -10.88 0.85
C ALA A 179 6.55 -12.14 0.76
N ALA A 180 5.35 -12.02 0.19
CA ALA A 180 4.43 -13.16 0.18
C ALA A 180 3.30 -13.02 -0.86
N ILE A 181 2.73 -14.15 -1.21
CA ILE A 181 1.45 -14.29 -1.89
C ILE A 181 0.41 -14.76 -0.87
N VAL A 182 -0.59 -13.94 -0.63
CA VAL A 182 -1.69 -14.26 0.29
C VAL A 182 -2.98 -14.39 -0.50
N ASN A 183 -3.65 -15.54 -0.38
CA ASN A 183 -4.88 -15.79 -1.12
C ASN A 183 -6.11 -15.14 -0.46
N PRO A 184 -7.27 -15.09 -1.15
CA PRO A 184 -8.49 -14.45 -0.63
C PRO A 184 -9.05 -15.04 0.68
N LEU A 185 -8.61 -16.22 1.08
CA LEU A 185 -8.98 -16.86 2.36
C LEU A 185 -7.98 -16.52 3.48
N GLY A 186 -6.96 -15.70 3.20
CA GLY A 186 -5.91 -15.34 4.15
C GLY A 186 -4.83 -16.41 4.32
N ILE A 187 -4.79 -17.41 3.44
CA ILE A 187 -3.73 -18.42 3.46
C ILE A 187 -2.51 -17.87 2.74
N VAL A 188 -1.35 -17.94 3.39
CA VAL A 188 -0.06 -17.62 2.80
C VAL A 188 0.34 -18.81 1.92
N GLU A 189 0.26 -18.64 0.61
CA GLU A 189 0.61 -19.72 -0.33
C GLU A 189 2.12 -19.87 -0.48
N GLU A 190 2.82 -18.74 -0.60
CA GLU A 190 4.26 -18.69 -0.66
C GLU A 190 4.78 -17.47 0.07
N LYS A 191 5.99 -17.54 0.63
CA LYS A 191 6.65 -16.41 1.30
C LYS A 191 8.16 -16.50 1.22
N ILE A 192 8.81 -15.34 1.27
CA ILE A 192 10.21 -15.15 1.57
C ILE A 192 10.26 -14.50 2.95
N ASN A 193 10.98 -15.12 3.89
CA ASN A 193 11.02 -14.63 5.26
C ASN A 193 11.90 -13.38 5.39
N PHE A 194 11.80 -12.75 6.54
CA PHE A 194 12.68 -11.64 6.91
C PHE A 194 14.16 -12.03 6.78
N ASN A 195 14.94 -11.13 6.19
CA ASN A 195 16.37 -11.34 5.87
C ASN A 195 16.69 -12.45 4.85
N GLU A 196 15.73 -12.99 4.15
CA GLU A 196 15.94 -13.90 3.04
C GLU A 196 15.88 -13.16 1.70
N VAL A 197 16.64 -13.64 0.73
CA VAL A 197 16.63 -13.18 -0.66
C VAL A 197 16.02 -14.26 -1.53
N GLY A 198 15.11 -13.87 -2.41
CA GLY A 198 14.46 -14.83 -3.29
C GLY A 198 13.46 -14.16 -4.24
N TYR A 199 12.75 -14.99 -4.97
CA TYR A 199 11.63 -14.61 -5.80
C TYR A 199 10.46 -15.57 -5.59
N ILE A 200 9.27 -15.14 -5.95
CA ILE A 200 8.04 -15.95 -5.90
C ILE A 200 7.35 -15.81 -7.25
N ASP A 201 7.03 -16.93 -7.87
CA ASP A 201 6.23 -17.00 -9.09
C ASP A 201 4.76 -17.18 -8.75
N PHE A 202 3.92 -16.33 -9.31
CA PHE A 202 2.47 -16.36 -9.09
C PHE A 202 1.72 -16.45 -10.41
N THR A 203 0.99 -17.55 -10.62
CA THR A 203 0.28 -17.84 -11.87
C THR A 203 -1.22 -18.03 -11.71
N LYS A 204 -1.72 -18.20 -10.47
CA LYS A 204 -3.11 -18.57 -10.20
C LYS A 204 -3.84 -17.41 -9.53
N MET A 205 -4.86 -16.86 -10.18
CA MET A 205 -5.75 -15.88 -9.58
C MET A 205 -7.12 -16.49 -9.30
N ARG A 206 -7.57 -16.36 -8.08
CA ARG A 206 -8.94 -16.69 -7.64
C ARG A 206 -9.50 -15.45 -6.94
N LYS A 207 -10.73 -15.13 -7.23
CA LYS A 207 -11.49 -14.07 -6.55
C LYS A 207 -12.65 -14.70 -5.80
N ILE A 208 -12.91 -14.20 -4.61
CA ILE A 208 -14.14 -14.48 -3.87
C ILE A 208 -14.87 -13.17 -3.61
N GLN A 209 -16.11 -13.25 -3.17
CA GLN A 209 -16.85 -12.04 -2.80
C GLN A 209 -16.17 -11.32 -1.62
N PRO A 210 -16.08 -9.99 -1.68
CA PRO A 210 -15.55 -9.22 -0.55
C PRO A 210 -16.46 -9.37 0.67
N THR A 211 -15.89 -9.20 1.85
CA THR A 211 -16.62 -9.27 3.10
C THR A 211 -17.62 -8.11 3.23
N VAL A 212 -18.66 -8.30 4.05
CA VAL A 212 -19.59 -7.22 4.41
C VAL A 212 -18.84 -6.03 5.03
N PHE A 213 -17.79 -6.32 5.81
CA PHE A 213 -16.96 -5.29 6.41
C PHE A 213 -16.18 -4.46 5.35
N SER A 214 -15.68 -5.09 4.30
CA SER A 214 -15.04 -4.41 3.17
C SER A 214 -15.97 -3.33 2.56
N LYS A 215 -17.27 -3.67 2.45
CA LYS A 215 -18.27 -2.80 1.83
C LYS A 215 -18.74 -1.67 2.75
N TYR A 216 -18.94 -1.96 4.02
CA TYR A 216 -19.57 -1.01 4.96
C TYR A 216 -18.60 -0.43 5.98
N GLY A 217 -17.44 -1.05 6.18
CA GLY A 217 -16.41 -0.60 7.12
C GLY A 217 -16.97 -0.40 8.54
N ASN A 218 -16.50 0.63 9.19
CA ASN A 218 -16.90 0.99 10.56
C ASN A 218 -18.37 1.44 10.69
N LYS A 219 -19.13 1.61 9.60
CA LYS A 219 -20.57 1.88 9.68
C LYS A 219 -21.32 0.74 10.37
N ILE A 220 -20.84 -0.51 10.22
CA ILE A 220 -21.39 -1.69 10.90
C ILE A 220 -21.29 -1.51 12.42
N PHE A 221 -20.13 -1.07 12.92
CA PHE A 221 -19.91 -0.82 14.33
C PHE A 221 -20.85 0.29 14.87
N GLY A 222 -21.01 1.36 14.10
CA GLY A 222 -21.98 2.41 14.43
C GLY A 222 -23.42 1.88 14.56
N LEU A 223 -23.83 1.02 13.63
CA LEU A 223 -25.15 0.38 13.69
C LEU A 223 -25.32 -0.51 14.94
N ILE A 224 -24.30 -1.29 15.29
CA ILE A 224 -24.33 -2.15 16.50
C ILE A 224 -24.45 -1.28 17.77
N ILE A 225 -23.71 -0.18 17.86
CA ILE A 225 -23.81 0.76 18.98
C ILE A 225 -25.23 1.34 19.08
N LEU A 226 -25.80 1.79 17.97
CA LEU A 226 -27.17 2.32 17.96
C LEU A 226 -28.19 1.29 18.41
N LEU A 227 -28.06 0.04 17.92
CA LEU A 227 -28.92 -1.06 18.35
C LEU A 227 -28.78 -1.34 19.86
N TYR A 228 -27.54 -1.34 20.37
CA TYR A 228 -27.28 -1.55 21.80
C TYR A 228 -27.90 -0.45 22.66
N ILE A 229 -27.75 0.81 22.27
CA ILE A 229 -28.38 1.94 22.94
C ILE A 229 -29.90 1.81 22.93
N PHE A 230 -30.50 1.46 21.78
CA PHE A 230 -31.94 1.24 21.66
C PHE A 230 -32.44 0.15 22.60
N LEU A 231 -31.72 -0.97 22.69
CA LEU A 231 -32.08 -2.07 23.60
C LEU A 231 -32.02 -1.63 25.07
N ILE A 232 -30.98 -0.89 25.49
CA ILE A 232 -30.90 -0.35 26.86
C ILE A 232 -32.12 0.50 27.19
N PHE A 233 -32.49 1.45 26.33
CA PHE A 233 -33.63 2.31 26.57
C PHE A 233 -34.95 1.52 26.59
N SER A 234 -35.11 0.55 25.71
CA SER A 234 -36.29 -0.29 25.65
C SER A 234 -36.45 -1.15 26.91
N PHE A 235 -35.39 -1.79 27.38
CA PHE A 235 -35.43 -2.58 28.63
C PHE A 235 -35.64 -1.71 29.89
N ASN A 236 -35.03 -0.52 29.95
CA ASN A 236 -35.25 0.40 31.06
C ASN A 236 -36.71 0.90 31.12
N ARG A 237 -37.34 1.09 29.97
CA ARG A 237 -38.76 1.47 29.92
C ARG A 237 -39.66 0.35 30.44
N ILE A 238 -39.43 -0.90 30.00
CA ILE A 238 -40.19 -2.07 30.43
C ILE A 238 -40.04 -2.31 31.97
N LYS A 239 -38.90 -2.01 32.54
CA LYS A 239 -38.62 -2.20 33.99
C LYS A 239 -39.29 -1.12 34.86
N ASN A 240 -39.63 0.02 34.29
CA ASN A 240 -40.24 1.17 34.99
C ASN A 240 -41.78 1.25 34.77
N GLU A 241 -42.35 0.36 33.99
CA GLU A 241 -43.77 0.05 33.89
C GLU A 241 -44.13 -1.13 34.81
#